data_4bafec9b7ebbcc19a77067a58d686b41
#
_entry.id   4bafec9b7ebbcc19a77067a58d686b41
#
_cell.length_a   1.000
_cell.length_b   1.000
_cell.length_c   1.000
_cell.angle_alpha   90.00
_cell.angle_beta   90.00
_cell.angle_gamma   90.00
#
_symmetry.space_group_name_H-M   'P 1'
#
loop_
_entity.id
_entity.type
_entity.pdbx_description
1 polymer ?
#
loop_
_entity_poly.entity_id
_entity_poly.type
_entity_poly.pdbx_seq_one_letter_code
_entity_poly.pdbx_strand_id
1 'polypeptide(L)'
;MQITEHIYATHIEEDPGSFGAMHPGGTHIYFVGDPKDHMVVVDTGEPFRSWTKQILDFYAELGKPCISSILITHGHGDHIGGLDRLQEEFGCVVRCHPKLEPVLSHRLGGNVEKLRSRESVTAGGGVKLRAYFTPGHEDDHVCYYMAAEKVVFSGDTILGNSSSSVRNLKQYMASLDTLAGLKPDMICPGHGQIINNGTARVNGYIRHRTEREGQVLAALASGME
;
A
#
# COMPACT_ATOMS: atom_id res chain seq x y z
N MET A 1 -11.50 11.61 1.30
CA MET A 1 -12.01 12.02 -0.05
C MET A 1 -12.40 10.80 -0.86
N GLN A 2 -13.38 10.91 -1.75
CA GLN A 2 -13.69 9.86 -2.73
C GLN A 2 -12.78 10.03 -3.95
N ILE A 3 -12.16 8.92 -4.39
CA ILE A 3 -11.23 8.89 -5.54
C ILE A 3 -11.94 8.34 -6.78
N THR A 4 -12.65 7.22 -6.61
CA THR A 4 -13.48 6.59 -7.65
C THR A 4 -14.82 6.18 -7.05
N GLU A 5 -15.64 5.43 -7.80
CA GLU A 5 -16.92 4.92 -7.30
C GLU A 5 -16.75 4.06 -6.04
N HIS A 6 -15.67 3.24 -5.98
CA HIS A 6 -15.46 2.27 -4.91
C HIS A 6 -14.19 2.52 -4.08
N ILE A 7 -13.47 3.62 -4.31
CA ILE A 7 -12.23 3.94 -3.59
C ILE A 7 -12.38 5.27 -2.86
N TYR A 8 -12.14 5.23 -1.57
CA TYR A 8 -12.13 6.38 -0.67
C TYR A 8 -10.79 6.41 0.07
N ALA A 9 -10.24 7.58 0.33
CA ALA A 9 -9.00 7.72 1.09
C ALA A 9 -9.09 8.80 2.15
N THR A 10 -8.49 8.54 3.30
CA THR A 10 -8.02 9.60 4.18
C THR A 10 -6.55 9.84 3.88
N HIS A 11 -6.19 11.12 3.80
CA HIS A 11 -4.82 11.56 3.58
C HIS A 11 -4.36 12.28 4.84
N ILE A 12 -3.24 11.82 5.40
CA ILE A 12 -2.67 12.38 6.63
C ILE A 12 -1.34 13.02 6.27
N GLU A 13 -1.27 14.34 6.42
CA GLU A 13 -0.02 15.08 6.26
C GLU A 13 0.84 14.89 7.50
N GLU A 14 2.12 14.63 7.32
CA GLU A 14 3.08 14.60 8.41
C GLU A 14 3.41 16.02 8.85
N ASP A 15 3.49 16.23 10.17
CA ASP A 15 3.97 17.50 10.72
C ASP A 15 5.46 17.67 10.36
N PRO A 16 5.83 18.73 9.62
CA PRO A 16 7.22 19.00 9.26
C PRO A 16 8.18 19.12 10.48
N GLY A 17 7.63 19.31 11.69
CA GLY A 17 8.38 19.36 12.94
C GLY A 17 8.63 18.00 13.60
N SER A 18 7.96 16.93 13.20
CA SER A 18 8.17 15.57 13.71
C SER A 18 9.21 14.85 12.87
N PHE A 19 10.37 14.54 13.45
CA PHE A 19 11.46 13.70 12.91
C PHE A 19 11.64 13.70 11.38
N GLY A 20 11.69 14.91 10.81
CA GLY A 20 11.91 15.15 9.39
C GLY A 20 10.96 14.36 8.52
N ALA A 21 10.06 15.01 7.84
CA ALA A 21 9.08 14.38 6.95
C ALA A 21 9.70 13.21 6.16
N MET A 22 9.59 11.99 6.72
CA MET A 22 10.13 10.78 6.11
C MET A 22 9.36 10.44 4.82
N HIS A 23 8.14 10.96 4.73
CA HIS A 23 7.22 10.70 3.61
C HIS A 23 6.69 12.00 3.00
N PRO A 24 7.50 12.68 2.15
CA PRO A 24 7.06 13.90 1.48
C PRO A 24 5.75 13.68 0.72
N GLY A 25 4.71 14.46 1.08
CA GLY A 25 3.39 14.36 0.47
C GLY A 25 2.39 13.49 1.22
N GLY A 26 2.68 13.16 2.50
CA GLY A 26 1.75 12.49 3.42
C GLY A 26 1.51 11.01 3.15
N THR A 27 0.68 10.40 3.98
CA THR A 27 0.34 8.97 3.95
C THR A 27 -1.15 8.78 3.67
N HIS A 28 -1.48 7.78 2.86
CA HIS A 28 -2.84 7.41 2.53
C HIS A 28 -3.26 6.11 3.21
N ILE A 29 -4.47 6.11 3.76
CA ILE A 29 -5.20 4.90 4.13
C ILE A 29 -6.44 4.81 3.24
N TYR A 30 -6.64 3.65 2.61
CA TYR A 30 -7.73 3.47 1.65
C TYR A 30 -8.86 2.63 2.23
N PHE A 31 -10.10 3.06 1.96
CA PHE A 31 -11.32 2.31 2.19
C PHE A 31 -11.86 1.93 0.82
N VAL A 32 -12.04 0.64 0.56
CA VAL A 32 -12.40 0.12 -0.77
C VAL A 32 -13.64 -0.74 -0.68
N GLY A 33 -14.64 -0.45 -1.52
CA GLY A 33 -15.92 -1.14 -1.58
C GLY A 33 -17.11 -0.18 -1.59
N ASP A 34 -18.30 -0.70 -1.33
CA ASP A 34 -19.51 0.09 -1.20
C ASP A 34 -19.80 0.36 0.29
N PRO A 35 -19.85 1.63 0.73
CA PRO A 35 -20.17 1.97 2.12
C PRO A 35 -21.54 1.46 2.60
N LYS A 36 -22.46 1.15 1.69
CA LYS A 36 -23.79 0.61 2.01
C LYS A 36 -23.82 -0.92 2.14
N ASP A 37 -22.77 -1.58 1.72
CA ASP A 37 -22.59 -3.04 1.81
C ASP A 37 -21.46 -3.35 2.80
N HIS A 38 -20.25 -3.47 2.32
CA HIS A 38 -19.06 -3.61 3.17
C HIS A 38 -17.81 -3.08 2.47
N MET A 39 -16.78 -2.77 3.26
CA MET A 39 -15.51 -2.26 2.75
C MET A 39 -14.34 -3.07 3.29
N VAL A 40 -13.20 -2.96 2.63
CA VAL A 40 -11.90 -3.35 3.15
C VAL A 40 -11.05 -2.10 3.35
N VAL A 41 -10.14 -2.14 4.33
CA VAL A 41 -9.19 -1.05 4.58
C VAL A 41 -7.80 -1.49 4.13
N VAL A 42 -7.06 -0.63 3.45
CA VAL A 42 -5.66 -0.89 3.07
C VAL A 42 -4.75 -0.01 3.90
N ASP A 43 -3.90 -0.64 4.71
CA ASP A 43 -2.98 -0.08 5.70
C ASP A 43 -3.67 0.67 6.86
N THR A 44 -2.88 1.10 7.85
CA THR A 44 -3.41 1.64 9.12
C THR A 44 -2.67 2.85 9.65
N GLY A 45 -1.67 3.34 8.92
CA GLY A 45 -0.90 4.52 9.31
C GLY A 45 0.02 4.32 10.50
N GLU A 46 0.56 5.41 11.01
CA GLU A 46 1.48 5.48 12.14
C GLU A 46 0.79 5.16 13.49
N PRO A 47 1.56 4.77 14.54
CA PRO A 47 1.00 4.40 15.85
C PRO A 47 0.47 5.57 16.68
N PHE A 48 0.41 6.77 16.11
CA PHE A 48 -0.05 7.96 16.83
C PHE A 48 -1.57 7.98 16.99
N ARG A 49 -2.05 8.34 18.18
CA ARG A 49 -3.49 8.46 18.45
C ARG A 49 -4.17 9.49 17.56
N SER A 50 -3.47 10.56 17.19
CA SER A 50 -3.97 11.58 16.26
C SER A 50 -4.26 11.01 14.87
N TRP A 51 -3.42 10.09 14.37
CA TRP A 51 -3.62 9.40 13.11
C TRP A 51 -4.82 8.45 13.17
N THR A 52 -4.87 7.60 14.20
CA THR A 52 -6.02 6.72 14.43
C THR A 52 -7.32 7.53 14.50
N LYS A 53 -7.30 8.69 15.19
CA LYS A 53 -8.48 9.56 15.26
C LYS A 53 -8.91 10.07 13.89
N GLN A 54 -7.99 10.56 13.06
CA GLN A 54 -8.31 11.05 11.71
C GLN A 54 -8.90 9.94 10.84
N ILE A 55 -8.37 8.71 10.93
CA ILE A 55 -8.89 7.54 10.20
C ILE A 55 -10.31 7.22 10.67
N LEU A 56 -10.56 7.22 11.97
CA LEU A 56 -11.89 6.96 12.55
C LEU A 56 -12.89 8.08 12.29
N ASP A 57 -12.46 9.34 12.27
CA ASP A 57 -13.30 10.47 11.87
C ASP A 57 -13.75 10.28 10.42
N PHE A 58 -12.84 9.94 9.51
CA PHE A 58 -13.17 9.66 8.12
C PHE A 58 -14.08 8.42 7.96
N TYR A 59 -13.84 7.35 8.72
CA TYR A 59 -14.73 6.20 8.79
C TYR A 59 -16.15 6.57 9.22
N ALA A 60 -16.28 7.52 10.18
CA ALA A 60 -17.56 8.03 10.60
C ALA A 60 -18.25 8.88 9.50
N GLU A 61 -17.50 9.67 8.74
CA GLU A 61 -18.00 10.42 7.57
C GLU A 61 -18.56 9.48 6.49
N LEU A 62 -17.97 8.28 6.33
CA LEU A 62 -18.47 7.24 5.43
C LEU A 62 -19.75 6.55 5.94
N GLY A 63 -20.23 6.89 7.13
CA GLY A 63 -21.42 6.30 7.76
C GLY A 63 -21.15 5.03 8.55
N LYS A 64 -19.90 4.79 8.94
CA LYS A 64 -19.43 3.60 9.67
C LYS A 64 -19.78 2.29 8.96
N PRO A 65 -19.35 2.10 7.72
CA PRO A 65 -19.61 0.88 6.97
C PRO A 65 -19.06 -0.37 7.68
N CYS A 66 -19.64 -1.53 7.40
CA CYS A 66 -19.05 -2.80 7.83
C CYS A 66 -17.65 -2.94 7.20
N ILE A 67 -16.60 -3.11 8.00
CA ILE A 67 -15.24 -3.41 7.52
C ILE A 67 -15.03 -4.91 7.61
N SER A 68 -14.89 -5.59 6.47
CA SER A 68 -14.74 -7.05 6.40
C SER A 68 -13.31 -7.51 6.66
N SER A 69 -12.32 -6.70 6.32
CA SER A 69 -10.89 -6.97 6.60
C SER A 69 -10.02 -5.74 6.48
N ILE A 70 -8.88 -5.77 7.17
CA ILE A 70 -7.75 -4.86 6.95
C ILE A 70 -6.71 -5.61 6.13
N LEU A 71 -6.29 -5.02 5.02
CA LEU A 71 -5.26 -5.53 4.12
C LEU A 71 -3.97 -4.77 4.36
N ILE A 72 -2.87 -5.46 4.66
CA ILE A 72 -1.58 -4.83 4.92
C ILE A 72 -0.69 -4.97 3.69
N THR A 73 -0.09 -3.86 3.27
CA THR A 73 0.87 -3.87 2.17
C THR A 73 2.22 -4.42 2.60
N HIS A 74 2.76 -3.97 3.74
CA HIS A 74 4.03 -4.45 4.30
C HIS A 74 4.19 -4.05 5.78
N GLY A 75 5.28 -4.49 6.42
CA GLY A 75 5.47 -4.40 7.86
C GLY A 75 6.08 -3.12 8.42
N HIS A 76 6.21 -2.03 7.65
CA HIS A 76 6.70 -0.76 8.19
C HIS A 76 5.71 -0.10 9.16
N GLY A 77 6.25 0.67 10.10
CA GLY A 77 5.47 1.23 11.22
C GLY A 77 4.35 2.16 10.78
N ASP A 78 4.56 2.91 9.72
CA ASP A 78 3.61 3.84 9.10
C ASP A 78 2.51 3.17 8.26
N HIS A 79 2.58 1.83 8.10
CA HIS A 79 1.55 1.00 7.48
C HIS A 79 0.80 0.13 8.49
N ILE A 80 1.46 -0.29 9.58
CA ILE A 80 0.87 -1.17 10.58
C ILE A 80 0.72 -0.52 11.97
N GLY A 81 1.09 0.75 12.11
CA GLY A 81 1.17 1.40 13.42
C GLY A 81 -0.17 1.54 14.14
N GLY A 82 -1.23 1.86 13.41
CA GLY A 82 -2.59 1.98 13.93
C GLY A 82 -3.37 0.68 14.06
N LEU A 83 -2.79 -0.45 13.65
CA LEU A 83 -3.48 -1.72 13.43
C LEU A 83 -4.28 -2.23 14.64
N ASP A 84 -3.69 -2.19 15.85
CA ASP A 84 -4.33 -2.70 17.06
C ASP A 84 -5.67 -2.01 17.33
N ARG A 85 -5.67 -0.68 17.24
CA ARG A 85 -6.87 0.14 17.53
C ARG A 85 -7.91 0.04 16.42
N LEU A 86 -7.47 -0.02 15.16
CA LEU A 86 -8.41 -0.13 14.04
C LEU A 86 -9.02 -1.51 13.95
N GLN A 87 -8.24 -2.57 14.25
CA GLN A 87 -8.79 -3.92 14.32
C GLN A 87 -9.80 -4.07 15.46
N GLU A 88 -9.51 -3.49 16.64
CA GLU A 88 -10.44 -3.48 17.77
C GLU A 88 -11.75 -2.76 17.42
N GLU A 89 -11.66 -1.57 16.79
CA GLU A 89 -12.84 -0.78 16.39
C GLU A 89 -13.67 -1.48 15.30
N PHE A 90 -13.01 -2.07 14.30
CA PHE A 90 -13.71 -2.69 13.18
C PHE A 90 -14.15 -4.14 13.45
N GLY A 91 -13.56 -4.82 14.41
CA GLY A 91 -13.86 -6.21 14.75
C GLY A 91 -13.57 -7.20 13.60
N CYS A 92 -12.65 -6.86 12.69
CA CYS A 92 -12.43 -7.59 11.46
C CYS A 92 -11.10 -8.37 11.45
N VAL A 93 -10.95 -9.29 10.49
CA VAL A 93 -9.70 -10.02 10.25
C VAL A 93 -8.65 -9.13 9.58
N VAL A 94 -7.39 -9.33 9.96
CA VAL A 94 -6.24 -8.71 9.27
C VAL A 94 -5.67 -9.70 8.27
N ARG A 95 -5.39 -9.26 7.04
CA ARG A 95 -4.80 -10.09 6.00
C ARG A 95 -3.49 -9.51 5.53
N CYS A 96 -2.44 -10.31 5.52
CA CYS A 96 -1.10 -9.88 5.18
C CYS A 96 -0.28 -10.96 4.46
N HIS A 97 0.92 -10.58 4.03
CA HIS A 97 1.90 -11.52 3.49
C HIS A 97 2.26 -12.61 4.52
N PRO A 98 2.47 -13.87 4.12
CA PRO A 98 2.82 -14.97 5.03
C PRO A 98 4.04 -14.73 5.92
N LYS A 99 5.02 -13.94 5.46
CA LYS A 99 6.21 -13.58 6.27
C LYS A 99 5.89 -12.63 7.42
N LEU A 100 4.88 -11.78 7.26
CA LEU A 100 4.47 -10.79 8.27
C LEU A 100 3.49 -11.38 9.29
N GLU A 101 2.71 -12.39 8.88
CA GLU A 101 1.65 -12.97 9.70
C GLU A 101 2.10 -13.40 11.10
N PRO A 102 3.24 -14.08 11.32
CA PRO A 102 3.63 -14.49 12.67
C PRO A 102 3.85 -13.31 13.62
N VAL A 103 4.37 -12.19 13.11
CA VAL A 103 4.60 -10.96 13.88
C VAL A 103 3.27 -10.32 14.26
N LEU A 104 2.35 -10.19 13.29
CA LEU A 104 1.05 -9.58 13.52
C LEU A 104 0.15 -10.48 14.38
N SER A 105 0.17 -11.79 14.20
CA SER A 105 -0.57 -12.73 15.07
C SER A 105 -0.13 -12.66 16.52
N HIS A 106 1.18 -12.54 16.76
CA HIS A 106 1.70 -12.34 18.12
C HIS A 106 1.23 -11.01 18.71
N ARG A 107 1.28 -9.93 17.91
CA ARG A 107 0.88 -8.58 18.34
C ARG A 107 -0.62 -8.47 18.63
N LEU A 108 -1.47 -9.10 17.82
CA LEU A 108 -2.93 -8.96 17.87
C LEU A 108 -3.63 -10.12 18.63
N GLY A 109 -2.87 -11.08 19.15
CA GLY A 109 -3.44 -12.23 19.84
C GLY A 109 -4.22 -13.18 18.92
N GLY A 110 -3.91 -13.22 17.64
CA GLY A 110 -4.62 -13.94 16.58
C GLY A 110 -5.43 -13.02 15.66
N ASN A 111 -6.44 -13.59 14.98
CA ASN A 111 -7.30 -12.89 14.01
C ASN A 111 -6.52 -12.27 12.82
N VAL A 112 -5.44 -12.96 12.41
CA VAL A 112 -4.61 -12.63 11.25
C VAL A 112 -4.60 -13.81 10.29
N GLU A 113 -4.83 -13.54 9.01
CA GLU A 113 -4.83 -14.54 7.94
C GLU A 113 -3.72 -14.27 6.93
N LYS A 114 -3.07 -15.35 6.49
CA LYS A 114 -2.08 -15.33 5.42
C LYS A 114 -2.76 -15.19 4.07
N LEU A 115 -2.37 -14.20 3.30
CA LEU A 115 -2.72 -14.11 1.89
C LEU A 115 -1.93 -15.15 1.08
N ARG A 116 -2.53 -15.60 -0.02
CA ARG A 116 -1.83 -16.29 -1.10
C ARG A 116 -1.56 -15.33 -2.24
N SER A 117 -0.45 -15.53 -2.94
CA SER A 117 -0.20 -14.73 -4.15
C SER A 117 -1.33 -14.93 -5.15
N ARG A 118 -1.82 -13.83 -5.72
CA ARG A 118 -2.99 -13.76 -6.62
C ARG A 118 -4.33 -14.13 -6.00
N GLU A 119 -4.42 -14.27 -4.70
CA GLU A 119 -5.69 -14.38 -4.00
C GLU A 119 -6.51 -13.11 -4.17
N SER A 120 -7.83 -13.26 -4.29
CA SER A 120 -8.76 -12.13 -4.37
C SER A 120 -9.53 -11.98 -3.07
N VAL A 121 -9.52 -10.78 -2.51
CA VAL A 121 -10.36 -10.37 -1.40
C VAL A 121 -11.54 -9.60 -1.97
N THR A 122 -12.76 -10.00 -1.61
CA THR A 122 -13.98 -9.32 -2.06
C THR A 122 -14.28 -8.15 -1.14
N ALA A 123 -14.70 -7.03 -1.73
CA ALA A 123 -15.26 -5.88 -1.06
C ALA A 123 -16.69 -5.63 -1.57
N GLY A 124 -17.44 -4.78 -0.89
CA GLY A 124 -18.79 -4.38 -1.28
C GLY A 124 -18.85 -3.79 -2.68
N GLY A 125 -20.05 -3.76 -3.27
CA GLY A 125 -20.23 -3.34 -4.66
C GLY A 125 -19.72 -4.36 -5.70
N GLY A 126 -19.38 -5.58 -5.26
CA GLY A 126 -18.87 -6.65 -6.15
C GLY A 126 -17.42 -6.49 -6.59
N VAL A 127 -16.68 -5.52 -6.04
CA VAL A 127 -15.27 -5.31 -6.37
C VAL A 127 -14.37 -6.33 -5.70
N LYS A 128 -13.24 -6.60 -6.31
CA LYS A 128 -12.24 -7.56 -5.81
C LYS A 128 -10.85 -6.95 -5.89
N LEU A 129 -10.12 -7.05 -4.79
CA LEU A 129 -8.71 -6.71 -4.71
C LEU A 129 -7.90 -8.01 -4.81
N ARG A 130 -7.07 -8.13 -5.84
CA ARG A 130 -6.17 -9.28 -6.01
C ARG A 130 -4.80 -8.94 -5.45
N ALA A 131 -4.31 -9.77 -4.53
CA ALA A 131 -3.01 -9.61 -3.90
C ALA A 131 -1.89 -10.08 -4.85
N TYR A 132 -0.88 -9.24 -5.06
CA TYR A 132 0.35 -9.57 -5.77
C TYR A 132 1.52 -9.39 -4.82
N PHE A 133 2.28 -10.45 -4.56
CA PHE A 133 3.50 -10.34 -3.78
C PHE A 133 4.54 -9.61 -4.61
N THR A 134 5.01 -8.49 -4.10
CA THR A 134 5.89 -7.53 -4.78
C THR A 134 7.13 -7.23 -3.95
N PRO A 135 7.97 -8.25 -3.65
CA PRO A 135 9.16 -8.05 -2.85
C PRO A 135 10.17 -7.12 -3.54
N GLY A 136 11.02 -6.50 -2.72
CA GLY A 136 12.12 -5.66 -3.22
C GLY A 136 12.27 -4.35 -2.46
N HIS A 137 11.18 -3.66 -2.12
CA HIS A 137 11.15 -2.65 -1.08
C HIS A 137 11.29 -3.35 0.28
N GLU A 138 10.36 -4.24 0.60
CA GLU A 138 10.41 -5.20 1.70
C GLU A 138 10.09 -6.61 1.19
N ASP A 139 10.53 -7.62 1.93
CA ASP A 139 10.36 -9.03 1.57
C ASP A 139 8.92 -9.54 1.73
N ASP A 140 8.12 -8.82 2.52
CA ASP A 140 6.72 -9.10 2.85
C ASP A 140 5.74 -8.19 2.10
N HIS A 141 6.23 -7.46 1.08
CA HIS A 141 5.44 -6.46 0.39
C HIS A 141 4.36 -7.08 -0.52
N VAL A 142 3.16 -6.50 -0.47
CA VAL A 142 1.99 -6.85 -1.29
C VAL A 142 1.42 -5.60 -1.95
N CYS A 143 1.27 -5.63 -3.27
CA CYS A 143 0.39 -4.70 -3.98
C CYS A 143 -0.98 -5.34 -4.18
N TYR A 144 -2.05 -4.52 -4.13
CA TYR A 144 -3.39 -4.99 -4.41
C TYR A 144 -3.90 -4.39 -5.72
N TYR A 145 -4.47 -5.22 -6.59
CA TYR A 145 -5.00 -4.77 -7.88
C TYR A 145 -6.51 -4.95 -7.95
N MET A 146 -7.22 -3.88 -8.23
CA MET A 146 -8.65 -3.84 -8.50
C MET A 146 -8.88 -3.74 -10.00
N ALA A 147 -9.21 -4.89 -10.62
CA ALA A 147 -9.31 -4.98 -12.08
C ALA A 147 -10.52 -4.22 -12.65
N ALA A 148 -11.61 -4.08 -11.87
CA ALA A 148 -12.82 -3.37 -12.31
C ALA A 148 -12.55 -1.92 -12.72
N GLU A 149 -11.65 -1.26 -12.01
CA GLU A 149 -11.27 0.15 -12.28
C GLU A 149 -9.79 0.28 -12.69
N LYS A 150 -9.08 -0.84 -12.88
CA LYS A 150 -7.65 -0.91 -13.23
C LYS A 150 -6.76 -0.10 -12.29
N VAL A 151 -7.02 -0.18 -10.99
CA VAL A 151 -6.29 0.52 -9.94
C VAL A 151 -5.34 -0.43 -9.21
N VAL A 152 -4.11 0.02 -8.97
CA VAL A 152 -3.13 -0.64 -8.09
C VAL A 152 -2.96 0.16 -6.82
N PHE A 153 -3.15 -0.48 -5.67
CA PHE A 153 -2.68 0.00 -4.37
C PHE A 153 -1.25 -0.49 -4.21
N SER A 154 -0.30 0.41 -4.37
CA SER A 154 1.11 0.04 -4.51
C SER A 154 1.88 -0.01 -3.21
N GLY A 155 1.28 0.38 -2.08
CA GLY A 155 2.07 0.61 -0.86
C GLY A 155 3.30 1.44 -1.21
N ASP A 156 4.47 0.93 -0.84
CA ASP A 156 5.74 1.59 -1.07
C ASP A 156 6.55 1.06 -2.27
N THR A 157 5.98 0.16 -3.07
CA THR A 157 6.64 -0.22 -4.33
C THR A 157 6.72 0.96 -5.30
N ILE A 158 5.67 1.78 -5.40
CA ILE A 158 5.65 2.99 -6.24
C ILE A 158 5.04 4.13 -5.43
N LEU A 159 5.77 5.24 -5.31
CA LEU A 159 5.37 6.43 -4.57
C LEU A 159 4.89 7.55 -5.50
N GLY A 160 4.04 8.44 -4.95
CA GLY A 160 3.46 9.55 -5.70
C GLY A 160 4.49 10.60 -6.10
N ASN A 161 5.25 11.12 -5.14
CA ASN A 161 6.13 12.28 -5.33
C ASN A 161 7.62 11.96 -5.27
N SER A 162 7.99 10.73 -4.86
CA SER A 162 9.38 10.34 -4.62
C SER A 162 9.71 8.99 -5.26
N SER A 163 10.88 8.47 -4.95
CA SER A 163 11.36 7.16 -5.39
C SER A 163 11.39 6.23 -4.19
N SER A 164 10.90 5.01 -4.35
CA SER A 164 10.93 3.98 -3.32
C SER A 164 12.36 3.61 -2.92
N SER A 165 12.60 3.33 -1.64
CA SER A 165 13.80 2.65 -1.18
C SER A 165 13.77 1.18 -1.63
N VAL A 166 14.94 0.62 -1.99
CA VAL A 166 15.03 -0.73 -2.54
C VAL A 166 16.06 -1.53 -1.76
N ARG A 167 15.62 -2.60 -1.09
CA ARG A 167 16.50 -3.56 -0.40
C ARG A 167 17.05 -4.63 -1.34
N ASN A 168 16.24 -5.06 -2.31
CA ASN A 168 16.64 -6.07 -3.29
C ASN A 168 16.24 -5.65 -4.70
N LEU A 169 17.18 -5.13 -5.47
CA LEU A 169 16.92 -4.58 -6.81
C LEU A 169 16.37 -5.64 -7.77
N LYS A 170 16.90 -6.86 -7.75
CA LYS A 170 16.43 -7.94 -8.64
C LYS A 170 14.96 -8.28 -8.40
N GLN A 171 14.57 -8.43 -7.13
CA GLN A 171 13.17 -8.70 -6.78
C GLN A 171 12.28 -7.49 -7.10
N TYR A 172 12.76 -6.30 -6.83
CA TYR A 172 12.04 -5.06 -7.11
C TYR A 172 11.73 -4.89 -8.59
N MET A 173 12.71 -5.15 -9.48
CA MET A 173 12.50 -5.10 -10.93
C MET A 173 11.48 -6.14 -11.40
N ALA A 174 11.53 -7.37 -10.90
CA ALA A 174 10.52 -8.40 -11.19
C ALA A 174 9.12 -8.01 -10.70
N SER A 175 9.04 -7.31 -9.57
CA SER A 175 7.79 -6.76 -9.04
C SER A 175 7.25 -5.64 -9.94
N LEU A 176 8.10 -4.73 -10.40
CA LEU A 176 7.70 -3.69 -11.37
C LEU A 176 7.23 -4.30 -12.70
N ASP A 177 7.90 -5.33 -13.22
CA ASP A 177 7.47 -6.04 -14.44
C ASP A 177 6.08 -6.68 -14.25
N THR A 178 5.83 -7.25 -13.08
CA THR A 178 4.51 -7.79 -12.72
C THR A 178 3.45 -6.68 -12.76
N LEU A 179 3.72 -5.52 -12.15
CA LEU A 179 2.80 -4.38 -12.15
C LEU A 179 2.59 -3.79 -13.55
N ALA A 180 3.64 -3.72 -14.37
CA ALA A 180 3.56 -3.28 -15.77
C ALA A 180 2.62 -4.19 -16.59
N GLY A 181 2.67 -5.50 -16.36
CA GLY A 181 1.78 -6.48 -16.99
C GLY A 181 0.31 -6.29 -16.66
N LEU A 182 -0.03 -5.67 -15.53
CA LEU A 182 -1.41 -5.35 -15.12
C LEU A 182 -1.98 -4.15 -15.88
N LYS A 183 -1.14 -3.31 -16.47
CA LYS A 183 -1.51 -2.09 -17.20
C LYS A 183 -2.48 -1.20 -16.42
N PRO A 184 -2.12 -0.77 -15.19
CA PRO A 184 -3.01 0.04 -14.38
C PRO A 184 -3.25 1.41 -15.03
N ASP A 185 -4.49 1.88 -14.93
CA ASP A 185 -4.83 3.25 -15.31
C ASP A 185 -4.49 4.21 -14.16
N MET A 186 -4.65 3.75 -12.91
CA MET A 186 -4.38 4.53 -11.70
C MET A 186 -3.51 3.76 -10.72
N ILE A 187 -2.67 4.49 -9.95
CA ILE A 187 -1.97 3.95 -8.78
C ILE A 187 -2.34 4.77 -7.54
N CYS A 188 -2.74 4.07 -6.51
CA CYS A 188 -2.99 4.56 -5.15
C CYS A 188 -1.78 4.18 -4.28
N PRO A 189 -0.78 5.07 -4.11
CA PRO A 189 0.43 4.80 -3.36
C PRO A 189 0.22 4.91 -1.85
N GLY A 190 1.11 4.34 -1.05
CA GLY A 190 1.15 4.59 0.40
C GLY A 190 1.43 6.06 0.71
N HIS A 191 2.32 6.69 -0.06
CA HIS A 191 2.76 8.07 0.15
C HIS A 191 2.71 8.91 -1.12
N GLY A 192 2.44 10.23 -0.93
CA GLY A 192 2.43 11.22 -1.99
C GLY A 192 1.16 11.21 -2.83
N GLN A 193 1.22 11.80 -4.03
CA GLN A 193 0.04 12.01 -4.87
C GLN A 193 -0.48 10.71 -5.51
N ILE A 194 -1.80 10.62 -5.65
CA ILE A 194 -2.45 9.59 -6.48
C ILE A 194 -2.05 9.81 -7.94
N ILE A 195 -1.78 8.74 -8.66
CA ILE A 195 -1.20 8.76 -10.00
C ILE A 195 -2.25 8.31 -11.02
N ASN A 196 -2.71 9.24 -11.87
CA ASN A 196 -3.76 8.99 -12.87
C ASN A 196 -3.26 8.35 -14.18
N ASN A 197 -1.96 8.13 -14.34
CA ASN A 197 -1.37 7.41 -15.47
C ASN A 197 -0.45 6.32 -14.94
N GLY A 198 -1.06 5.28 -14.37
CA GLY A 198 -0.38 4.21 -13.66
C GLY A 198 0.62 3.46 -14.53
N THR A 199 0.22 3.06 -15.73
CA THR A 199 1.11 2.34 -16.67
C THR A 199 2.35 3.15 -17.04
N ALA A 200 2.21 4.44 -17.31
CA ALA A 200 3.36 5.30 -17.61
C ALA A 200 4.28 5.46 -16.40
N ARG A 201 3.70 5.55 -15.18
CA ARG A 201 4.49 5.64 -13.94
C ARG A 201 5.30 4.38 -13.69
N VAL A 202 4.71 3.18 -13.81
CA VAL A 202 5.42 1.90 -13.67
C VAL A 202 6.59 1.83 -14.66
N ASN A 203 6.35 2.11 -15.94
CA ASN A 203 7.38 2.11 -16.97
C ASN A 203 8.47 3.16 -16.70
N GLY A 204 8.12 4.31 -16.13
CA GLY A 204 9.07 5.33 -15.68
C GLY A 204 10.00 4.83 -14.59
N TYR A 205 9.46 4.09 -13.61
CA TYR A 205 10.27 3.45 -12.57
C TYR A 205 11.23 2.41 -13.13
N ILE A 206 10.75 1.52 -14.02
CA ILE A 206 11.60 0.51 -14.68
C ILE A 206 12.76 1.18 -15.42
N ARG A 207 12.45 2.17 -16.28
CA ARG A 207 13.48 2.91 -17.04
C ARG A 207 14.50 3.57 -16.12
N HIS A 208 14.05 4.32 -15.12
CA HIS A 208 14.93 5.02 -14.18
C HIS A 208 15.87 4.05 -13.45
N ARG A 209 15.38 2.90 -12.98
CA ARG A 209 16.21 1.90 -12.30
C ARG A 209 17.21 1.26 -13.24
N THR A 210 16.81 0.91 -14.45
CA THR A 210 17.72 0.34 -15.49
C THR A 210 18.82 1.34 -15.87
N GLU A 211 18.47 2.62 -16.04
CA GLU A 211 19.46 3.68 -16.33
C GLU A 211 20.46 3.84 -15.17
N ARG A 212 19.98 3.85 -13.91
CA ARG A 212 20.86 3.95 -12.73
C ARG A 212 21.78 2.74 -12.59
N GLU A 213 21.29 1.53 -12.84
CA GLU A 213 22.10 0.30 -12.86
C GLU A 213 23.20 0.40 -13.93
N GLY A 214 22.85 0.82 -15.15
CA GLY A 214 23.78 1.05 -16.23
C GLY A 214 24.87 2.08 -15.89
N GLN A 215 24.52 3.18 -15.22
CA GLN A 215 25.48 4.19 -14.75
C GLN A 215 26.46 3.62 -13.73
N VAL A 216 25.99 2.81 -12.76
CA VAL A 216 26.85 2.16 -11.75
C VAL A 216 27.82 1.18 -12.44
N LEU A 217 27.32 0.34 -13.34
CA LEU A 217 28.16 -0.61 -14.08
C LEU A 217 29.22 0.09 -14.94
N ALA A 218 28.87 1.19 -15.60
CA ALA A 218 29.81 1.98 -16.38
C ALA A 218 30.88 2.63 -15.50
N ALA A 219 30.51 3.17 -14.33
CA ALA A 219 31.48 3.74 -13.37
C ALA A 219 32.46 2.68 -12.86
N LEU A 220 31.97 1.50 -12.48
CA LEU A 220 32.82 0.38 -12.05
C LEU A 220 33.75 -0.08 -13.15
N ALA A 221 33.30 -0.18 -14.42
CA ALA A 221 34.12 -0.57 -15.57
C ALA A 221 35.20 0.48 -15.90
N SER A 222 34.98 1.77 -15.57
CA SER A 222 35.97 2.85 -15.75
C SER A 222 37.00 2.96 -14.62
N GLY A 223 36.88 2.10 -13.58
CA GLY A 223 37.78 2.12 -12.43
C GLY A 223 37.57 3.29 -11.47
N MET A 224 36.39 3.92 -11.50
CA MET A 224 35.99 4.86 -10.44
C MET A 224 35.60 4.07 -9.19
N GLU A 225 36.29 4.35 -8.08
CA GLU A 225 35.99 3.82 -6.74
C GLU A 225 34.85 4.61 -6.06
#